data_f5783e5a30187f03a00caee1c6190ef0
#
_entry.id   f5783e5a30187f03a00caee1c6190ef0
#
_cell.length_a   1.000
_cell.length_b   1.000
_cell.length_c   1.000
_cell.angle_alpha   90.00
_cell.angle_beta   90.00
_cell.angle_gamma   90.00
#
_symmetry.space_group_name_H-M   'P 1'
#
loop_
_entity.id
_entity.type
_entity.pdbx_description
1 polymer ?
#
loop_
_entity_poly.entity_id
_entity_poly.type
_entity_poly.pdbx_seq_one_letter_code
_entity_poly.pdbx_strand_id
1 'polypeptide(L)'
;MKILIIEDEPKTGEYLRQGLKEASFIVDLVHNGNDGLHTALEGEHDLIILDVMLPGMDGWEVMRNLRRKGNEVPVLFLTAKDQVEDRIKG
;
A
#
# COMPACT_ATOMS: atom_id res chain seq x y z
N MET A 1 3.82 -14.01 7.81
CA MET A 1 3.82 -13.14 6.62
C MET A 1 3.94 -11.69 7.06
N LYS A 2 4.78 -10.95 6.40
CA LYS A 2 5.03 -9.55 6.71
C LYS A 2 4.42 -8.67 5.61
N ILE A 3 3.55 -7.75 5.99
CA ILE A 3 2.78 -6.91 5.07
C ILE A 3 3.12 -5.45 5.29
N LEU A 4 3.33 -4.72 4.21
CA LEU A 4 3.48 -3.26 4.25
C LEU A 4 2.21 -2.63 3.71
N ILE A 5 1.64 -1.69 4.46
CA ILE A 5 0.48 -0.91 4.03
C ILE A 5 0.96 0.51 3.75
N ILE A 6 0.66 1.01 2.55
CA ILE A 6 0.95 2.40 2.17
C ILE A 6 -0.38 3.09 1.92
N GLU A 7 -0.84 3.86 2.88
CA GLU A 7 -2.15 4.50 2.86
C GLU A 7 -2.08 5.84 3.57
N ASP A 8 -2.48 6.92 2.90
CA ASP A 8 -2.39 8.27 3.45
C ASP A 8 -3.51 8.60 4.45
N GLU A 9 -4.66 7.93 4.35
CA GLU A 9 -5.76 8.17 5.28
C GLU A 9 -5.51 7.41 6.58
N PRO A 10 -5.28 8.12 7.71
CA PRO A 10 -4.89 7.45 8.95
C PRO A 10 -5.90 6.42 9.45
N LYS A 11 -7.19 6.72 9.36
CA LYS A 11 -8.21 5.81 9.84
C LYS A 11 -8.28 4.52 9.03
N THR A 12 -8.22 4.64 7.71
CA THR A 12 -8.23 3.49 6.81
C THR A 12 -7.00 2.63 7.03
N GLY A 13 -5.83 3.27 7.09
CA GLY A 13 -4.58 2.56 7.33
C GLY A 13 -4.59 1.81 8.66
N GLU A 14 -5.04 2.46 9.72
CA GLU A 14 -5.09 1.85 11.04
C GLU A 14 -6.10 0.70 11.10
N TYR A 15 -7.24 0.86 10.46
CA TYR A 15 -8.24 -0.20 10.37
C TYR A 15 -7.67 -1.45 9.71
N LEU A 16 -6.99 -1.26 8.58
CA LEU A 16 -6.37 -2.38 7.87
C LEU A 16 -5.26 -3.03 8.70
N ARG A 17 -4.42 -2.21 9.31
CA ARG A 17 -3.34 -2.69 10.15
C ARG A 17 -3.88 -3.54 11.29
N GLN A 18 -4.90 -3.05 11.97
CA GLN A 18 -5.49 -3.75 13.10
C GLN A 18 -6.07 -5.09 12.70
N GLY A 19 -6.84 -5.10 11.60
CA GLY A 19 -7.44 -6.34 11.10
C GLY A 19 -6.41 -7.39 10.72
N LEU A 20 -5.34 -6.96 10.05
CA LEU A 20 -4.29 -7.89 9.65
C LEU A 20 -3.48 -8.39 10.84
N LYS A 21 -3.24 -7.53 11.82
CA LYS A 21 -2.55 -7.95 13.04
C LYS A 21 -3.38 -8.98 13.81
N GLU A 22 -4.68 -8.79 13.85
CA GLU A 22 -5.58 -9.76 14.49
C GLU A 22 -5.54 -11.11 13.78
N ALA A 23 -5.26 -11.10 12.49
CA ALA A 23 -5.09 -12.33 11.71
C ALA A 23 -3.66 -12.89 11.80
N SER A 24 -2.86 -12.37 12.71
CA SER A 24 -1.49 -12.84 13.03
C SER A 24 -0.44 -12.46 11.99
N PHE A 25 -0.69 -11.44 11.17
CA PHE A 25 0.33 -10.92 10.27
C PHE A 25 1.18 -9.86 10.97
N ILE A 26 2.43 -9.74 10.52
CA ILE A 26 3.30 -8.63 10.93
C ILE A 26 3.05 -7.50 9.95
N VAL A 27 2.73 -6.31 10.45
CA VAL A 27 2.29 -5.21 9.60
C VAL A 27 3.07 -3.94 9.87
N ASP A 28 3.60 -3.34 8.80
CA ASP A 28 4.16 -1.99 8.83
C ASP A 28 3.18 -1.08 8.10
N LEU A 29 3.00 0.14 8.59
CA LEU A 29 2.10 1.13 8.00
C LEU A 29 2.86 2.43 7.78
N VAL A 30 2.81 2.94 6.55
CA VAL A 30 3.35 4.25 6.21
C VAL A 30 2.28 5.05 5.46
N HIS A 31 2.42 6.36 5.41
CA HIS A 31 1.35 7.24 4.99
C HIS A 31 1.59 8.02 3.71
N ASN A 32 2.69 7.77 3.02
CA ASN A 32 2.96 8.44 1.75
C ASN A 32 3.83 7.56 0.86
N GLY A 33 3.87 7.90 -0.42
CA GLY A 33 4.57 7.09 -1.41
C GLY A 33 6.08 7.05 -1.22
N ASN A 34 6.69 8.17 -0.85
CA ASN A 34 8.14 8.22 -0.65
C ASN A 34 8.59 7.32 0.48
N ASP A 35 7.93 7.43 1.63
CA ASP A 35 8.21 6.55 2.78
C ASP A 35 7.89 5.10 2.46
N GLY A 36 6.81 4.89 1.69
CA GLY A 36 6.42 3.55 1.28
C GLY A 36 7.47 2.88 0.41
N LEU A 37 7.97 3.60 -0.57
CA LEU A 37 9.01 3.08 -1.45
C LEU A 37 10.28 2.75 -0.67
N HIS A 38 10.71 3.67 0.19
CA HIS A 38 11.89 3.48 1.01
C HIS A 38 11.75 2.25 1.91
N THR A 39 10.61 2.14 2.61
CA THR A 39 10.36 1.03 3.51
C THR A 39 10.28 -0.30 2.76
N ALA A 40 9.66 -0.29 1.58
CA ALA A 40 9.55 -1.50 0.76
C ALA A 40 10.91 -1.98 0.27
N LEU A 41 11.78 -1.05 -0.11
CA LEU A 41 13.11 -1.41 -0.61
C LEU A 41 14.04 -1.93 0.49
N GLU A 42 13.89 -1.42 1.71
CA GLU A 42 14.72 -1.87 2.84
C GLU A 42 14.18 -3.09 3.55
N GLY A 43 12.86 -3.26 3.55
CA GLY A 43 12.24 -4.38 4.25
C GLY A 43 12.08 -5.61 3.38
N GLU A 44 11.79 -6.73 4.03
CA GLU A 44 11.52 -7.97 3.33
C GLU A 44 10.05 -8.33 3.52
N HIS A 45 9.19 -7.56 2.85
CA HIS A 45 7.76 -7.78 2.94
C HIS A 45 7.31 -8.85 1.94
N ASP A 46 6.29 -9.60 2.34
CA ASP A 46 5.71 -10.63 1.49
C ASP A 46 4.59 -10.09 0.61
N LEU A 47 4.03 -8.95 1.01
CA LEU A 47 2.93 -8.31 0.29
C LEU A 47 2.93 -6.82 0.61
N ILE A 48 2.61 -6.00 -0.38
CA ILE A 48 2.38 -4.57 -0.18
C ILE A 48 0.93 -4.27 -0.52
N ILE A 49 0.22 -3.63 0.40
CA ILE A 49 -1.11 -3.09 0.14
C ILE A 49 -0.91 -1.60 -0.11
N LEU A 50 -1.26 -1.15 -1.30
CA LEU A 50 -0.84 0.15 -1.81
C LEU A 50 -2.04 0.93 -2.33
N ASP A 51 -2.26 2.10 -1.74
CA ASP A 51 -3.30 3.00 -2.23
C ASP A 51 -2.82 3.66 -3.52
N VAL A 52 -3.68 3.70 -4.53
CA VAL A 52 -3.39 4.37 -5.79
C VAL A 52 -3.29 5.87 -5.58
N MET A 53 -4.17 6.43 -4.76
CA MET A 53 -4.29 7.87 -4.55
C MET A 53 -3.46 8.33 -3.36
N LEU A 54 -2.18 8.56 -3.57
CA LEU A 54 -1.28 9.04 -2.52
C LEU A 54 -0.78 10.44 -2.86
N PRO A 55 -0.55 11.29 -1.84
CA PRO A 55 0.05 12.60 -2.10
C PRO A 55 1.51 12.44 -2.53
N GLY A 56 1.97 13.34 -3.40
CA GLY A 56 3.33 13.29 -3.92
C GLY A 56 3.49 12.15 -4.92
N MET A 57 4.23 11.13 -4.56
CA MET A 57 4.41 9.95 -5.40
C MET A 57 3.19 9.03 -5.26
N ASP A 58 2.40 8.88 -6.32
CA ASP A 58 1.21 8.03 -6.28
C ASP A 58 1.54 6.54 -6.28
N GLY A 59 0.52 5.71 -6.09
CA GLY A 59 0.73 4.26 -5.98
C GLY A 59 1.33 3.62 -7.22
N TRP A 60 0.95 4.09 -8.40
CA TRP A 60 1.52 3.55 -9.64
C TRP A 60 3.00 3.84 -9.74
N GLU A 61 3.42 5.05 -9.34
CA GLU A 61 4.82 5.43 -9.33
C GLU A 61 5.61 4.61 -8.33
N VAL A 62 5.05 4.36 -7.15
CA VAL A 62 5.70 3.51 -6.15
C VAL A 62 5.97 2.13 -6.74
N MET A 63 4.96 1.53 -7.34
CA MET A 63 5.11 0.21 -7.95
C MET A 63 6.16 0.21 -9.06
N ARG A 64 6.10 1.20 -9.96
CA ARG A 64 7.07 1.28 -11.05
C ARG A 64 8.50 1.38 -10.53
N ASN A 65 8.71 2.19 -9.50
CA ASN A 65 10.04 2.35 -8.91
C ASN A 65 10.52 1.07 -8.23
N LEU A 66 9.62 0.34 -7.57
CA LEU A 66 9.96 -0.95 -6.97
C LEU A 66 10.43 -1.93 -8.05
N ARG A 67 9.66 -2.05 -9.13
CA ARG A 67 9.99 -2.97 -10.22
C ARG A 67 11.29 -2.60 -10.92
N ARG A 68 11.51 -1.30 -11.11
CA ARG A 68 12.74 -0.80 -11.73
C ARG A 68 13.98 -1.19 -10.92
N LYS A 69 13.86 -1.28 -9.62
CA LYS A 69 14.96 -1.67 -8.74
C LYS A 69 15.05 -3.19 -8.53
N GLY A 70 14.26 -3.95 -9.26
CA GLY A 70 14.30 -5.40 -9.19
C GLY A 70 13.51 -6.01 -8.06
N ASN A 71 12.74 -5.21 -7.34
CA ASN A 71 11.89 -5.73 -6.27
C ASN A 71 10.58 -6.21 -6.87
N GLU A 72 10.28 -7.49 -6.73
CA GLU A 72 9.11 -8.11 -7.34
C GLU A 72 8.03 -8.51 -6.32
N VAL A 73 8.05 -7.88 -5.15
CA VAL A 73 7.06 -8.15 -4.11
C VAL A 73 5.64 -7.99 -4.66
N PRO A 74 4.72 -8.90 -4.35
CA PRO A 74 3.33 -8.76 -4.80
C PRO A 74 2.70 -7.49 -4.25
N VAL A 75 1.95 -6.79 -5.09
CA VAL A 75 1.28 -5.55 -4.73
C VAL A 75 -0.22 -5.71 -4.94
N LEU A 76 -0.99 -5.40 -3.89
CA LEU A 76 -2.44 -5.33 -3.96
C LEU A 76 -2.85 -3.87 -3.90
N PHE A 77 -3.49 -3.38 -4.94
CA PHE A 77 -3.92 -1.98 -4.98
C PHE A 77 -5.25 -1.78 -4.28
N LEU A 78 -5.32 -0.70 -3.50
CA LEU A 78 -6.57 -0.22 -2.96
C LEU A 78 -7.07 0.90 -3.86
N THR A 79 -8.38 0.93 -4.09
CA THR A 79 -8.97 2.03 -4.82
C THR A 79 -9.87 2.81 -3.88
N ALA A 80 -9.96 4.12 -4.10
CA ALA A 80 -10.86 4.93 -3.31
C ALA A 80 -12.30 4.46 -3.56
N LYS A 81 -13.13 4.57 -2.52
CA LYS A 81 -14.54 4.17 -2.61
C LYS A 81 -15.25 4.87 -3.75
N ASP A 82 -14.96 6.15 -3.95
CA ASP A 82 -15.56 6.93 -5.03
C ASP A 82 -15.23 6.38 -6.40
N GLN A 83 -14.02 5.90 -6.59
CA GLN A 83 -13.61 5.31 -7.86
C GLN A 83 -14.37 4.02 -8.15
N VAL A 84 -14.62 3.23 -7.11
CA VAL A 84 -15.41 2.01 -7.24
C VAL A 84 -16.83 2.35 -7.64
N GLU A 85 -17.43 3.33 -7.00
CA GLU A 85 -18.79 3.79 -7.33
C GLU A 85 -18.87 4.33 -8.74
N ASP A 86 -17.89 5.11 -9.16
CA ASP A 86 -17.84 5.66 -10.51
C ASP A 86 -17.79 4.55 -11.56
N ARG A 87 -17.05 3.50 -11.31
CA ARG A 87 -17.00 2.37 -12.23
C ARG A 87 -18.35 1.65 -12.34
N ILE A 88 -19.03 1.53 -11.23
CA ILE A 88 -20.33 0.88 -11.19
C ILE A 88 -21.36 1.72 -11.96
N LYS A 89 -21.30 3.03 -11.81
CA LYS A 89 -22.20 3.96 -12.48
C LYS A 89 -21.87 4.14 -13.95
N GLY A 90 -20.59 4.06 -14.24
CA GLY A 90 -20.10 4.27 -15.59
C GLY A 90 -20.38 3.12 -16.51
#